data_5c2eebc9d630ab95fc2ba58166f76a1b
#
_entry.id   5c2eebc9d630ab95fc2ba58166f76a1b
#
_cell.length_a   1.000
_cell.length_b   1.000
_cell.length_c   1.000
_cell.angle_alpha   90.00
_cell.angle_beta   90.00
_cell.angle_gamma   90.00
#
_symmetry.space_group_name_H-M   'P 1'
#
loop_
_entity.id
_entity.type
_entity.pdbx_description
1 polymer ?
#
loop_
_entity_poly.entity_id
_entity_poly.type
_entity_poly.pdbx_seq_one_letter_code
_entity_poly.pdbx_strand_id
1 'polypeptide(L)'
;MLIFSRRGWTVAALLGLSLAWPSPGAPAQSAGSPPAQPVDAIPYFVADGAGRSGYRASDRELATWAINAWQRSAGAALRFEPAPEARALLRVYWADPADGQYGEMRPFMVGDQRGAAVYVRPDTTSLGPDIARQTRLDPLLRDSIVYLTCVHELGHALGLRHTDDFADIMYSFQYCCDFVEYFMRYRRQLKSRSDIARVSGLASSDIERLLALYPARRAP
;
A
#
# COMPACT_ATOMS: atom_id res chain seq x y z
N MET A 1 59.61 48.53 21.62
CA MET A 1 58.59 49.55 21.90
C MET A 1 57.69 49.62 20.67
N LEU A 2 56.66 48.81 20.64
CA LEU A 2 55.71 48.76 19.55
C LEU A 2 54.28 48.56 20.11
N ILE A 3 53.46 49.56 19.88
CA ILE A 3 52.10 49.73 20.37
C ILE A 3 51.15 48.92 19.52
N PHE A 4 50.44 47.97 20.11
CA PHE A 4 49.33 47.22 19.43
C PHE A 4 48.01 47.95 19.62
N SER A 5 47.46 48.48 18.54
CA SER A 5 46.12 49.03 18.41
C SER A 5 45.12 47.89 18.37
N ARG A 6 44.17 47.84 19.32
CA ARG A 6 42.99 46.96 19.27
C ARG A 6 41.94 47.62 18.35
N ARG A 7 41.62 46.97 17.24
CA ARG A 7 40.40 47.27 16.46
C ARG A 7 39.33 46.27 16.86
N GLY A 8 38.24 46.78 17.42
CA GLY A 8 37.07 46.03 17.76
C GLY A 8 36.29 45.61 16.49
N TRP A 9 35.91 44.35 16.45
CA TRP A 9 34.99 43.85 15.46
C TRP A 9 33.62 43.70 16.12
N THR A 10 32.68 44.56 15.72
CA THR A 10 31.25 44.39 16.02
C THR A 10 30.68 43.28 15.16
N VAL A 11 30.33 42.15 15.78
CA VAL A 11 29.58 41.07 15.13
C VAL A 11 28.10 41.47 15.10
N ALA A 12 27.63 41.85 13.93
CA ALA A 12 26.20 42.06 13.70
C ALA A 12 25.54 40.66 13.61
N ALA A 13 24.73 40.33 14.63
CA ALA A 13 23.86 39.17 14.62
C ALA A 13 22.72 39.40 13.64
N LEU A 14 22.81 38.79 12.49
CA LEU A 14 21.68 38.66 11.57
C LEU A 14 20.75 37.58 12.11
N LEU A 15 19.63 38.00 12.72
CA LEU A 15 18.48 37.17 13.01
C LEU A 15 17.84 36.77 11.66
N GLY A 16 18.22 35.59 11.17
CA GLY A 16 17.54 34.93 10.06
C GLY A 16 16.18 34.44 10.53
N LEU A 17 15.10 35.14 10.17
CA LEU A 17 13.75 34.61 10.22
C LEU A 17 13.66 33.47 9.19
N SER A 18 13.79 32.24 9.66
CA SER A 18 13.42 31.07 8.87
C SER A 18 11.90 31.03 8.76
N LEU A 19 11.38 31.57 7.65
CA LEU A 19 10.01 31.32 7.22
C LEU A 19 9.93 29.82 6.86
N ALA A 20 9.46 29.01 7.79
CA ALA A 20 9.08 27.64 7.52
C ALA A 20 7.86 27.69 6.57
N TRP A 21 8.08 27.40 5.29
CA TRP A 21 6.99 27.11 4.39
C TRP A 21 6.32 25.81 4.88
N PRO A 22 4.98 25.81 5.04
CA PRO A 22 4.28 24.57 5.27
C PRO A 22 4.51 23.68 4.03
N SER A 23 5.12 22.53 4.23
CA SER A 23 5.17 21.48 3.21
C SER A 23 3.73 21.21 2.76
N PRO A 24 3.43 21.17 1.45
CA PRO A 24 2.11 20.76 1.00
C PRO A 24 1.88 19.35 1.54
N GLY A 25 0.90 19.23 2.45
CA GLY A 25 0.52 17.94 3.01
C GLY A 25 0.24 16.97 1.86
N ALA A 26 0.84 15.79 1.93
CA ALA A 26 0.50 14.73 0.98
C ALA A 26 -1.03 14.58 0.98
N PRO A 27 -1.68 14.49 -0.19
CA PRO A 27 -3.13 14.35 -0.25
C PRO A 27 -3.50 13.10 0.56
N ALA A 28 -4.33 13.27 1.58
CA ALA A 28 -4.88 12.16 2.33
C ALA A 28 -5.61 11.26 1.32
N GLN A 29 -5.15 10.02 1.17
CA GLN A 29 -5.86 9.05 0.33
C GLN A 29 -7.27 8.91 0.91
N SER A 30 -8.27 9.33 0.13
CA SER A 30 -9.65 9.18 0.56
C SER A 30 -9.99 7.69 0.55
N ALA A 31 -10.30 7.14 1.73
CA ALA A 31 -10.86 5.79 1.80
C ALA A 31 -12.04 5.71 0.83
N GLY A 32 -12.03 4.72 -0.03
CA GLY A 32 -13.19 4.43 -0.88
C GLY A 32 -14.40 4.18 0.01
N SER A 33 -15.56 4.70 -0.35
CA SER A 33 -16.80 4.20 0.28
C SER A 33 -17.03 2.78 -0.22
N PRO A 34 -17.47 1.83 0.64
CA PRO A 34 -17.79 0.48 0.20
C PRO A 34 -18.83 0.52 -0.95
N PRO A 35 -18.82 -0.47 -1.84
CA PRO A 35 -19.77 -0.53 -2.95
C PRO A 35 -21.20 -0.49 -2.45
N ALA A 36 -22.06 0.34 -3.07
CA ALA A 36 -23.37 0.75 -2.58
C ALA A 36 -24.47 -0.34 -2.64
N GLN A 37 -24.17 -1.56 -3.14
CA GLN A 37 -25.14 -2.65 -3.28
C GLN A 37 -24.52 -4.00 -2.89
N PRO A 38 -25.29 -4.92 -2.31
CA PRO A 38 -24.83 -6.28 -2.05
C PRO A 38 -24.71 -7.04 -3.37
N VAL A 39 -23.53 -7.01 -3.95
CA VAL A 39 -23.20 -7.87 -5.09
C VAL A 39 -22.96 -9.26 -4.51
N ASP A 40 -23.55 -10.31 -5.08
CA ASP A 40 -23.30 -11.70 -4.64
C ASP A 40 -21.81 -12.06 -4.75
N ALA A 41 -21.09 -11.45 -5.68
CA ALA A 41 -19.64 -11.48 -5.79
C ALA A 41 -19.13 -10.18 -6.40
N ILE A 42 -17.94 -9.72 -5.94
CA ILE A 42 -17.25 -8.54 -6.48
C ILE A 42 -16.42 -9.02 -7.69
N PRO A 43 -16.75 -8.59 -8.92
CA PRO A 43 -15.96 -8.95 -10.09
C PRO A 43 -14.62 -8.24 -10.08
N TYR A 44 -13.51 -8.99 -10.26
CA TYR A 44 -12.17 -8.45 -10.26
C TYR A 44 -11.37 -8.76 -11.52
N PHE A 45 -10.40 -7.91 -11.81
CA PHE A 45 -9.43 -8.05 -12.88
C PHE A 45 -8.01 -7.74 -12.38
N VAL A 46 -7.04 -8.54 -12.81
CA VAL A 46 -5.61 -8.27 -12.59
C VAL A 46 -4.94 -8.15 -13.96
N ALA A 47 -4.40 -6.97 -14.22
CA ALA A 47 -3.74 -6.66 -15.48
C ALA A 47 -2.44 -7.47 -15.67
N ASP A 48 -2.03 -7.64 -16.91
CA ASP A 48 -0.66 -7.96 -17.25
C ASP A 48 0.19 -6.68 -17.16
N GLY A 49 1.34 -6.77 -16.53
CA GLY A 49 2.27 -5.65 -16.36
C GLY A 49 3.49 -5.72 -17.29
N ALA A 50 3.42 -6.47 -18.38
CA ALA A 50 4.53 -6.58 -19.33
C ALA A 50 5.02 -5.20 -19.76
N GLY A 51 6.34 -4.98 -19.69
CA GLY A 51 6.98 -3.69 -20.01
C GLY A 51 7.05 -2.70 -18.82
N ARG A 52 6.42 -2.97 -17.69
CA ARG A 52 6.55 -2.13 -16.47
C ARG A 52 7.84 -2.43 -15.72
N SER A 53 8.47 -1.39 -15.16
CA SER A 53 9.71 -1.53 -14.40
C SER A 53 9.57 -2.50 -13.23
N GLY A 54 10.48 -3.46 -13.12
CA GLY A 54 10.51 -4.44 -12.05
C GLY A 54 9.40 -5.50 -12.08
N TYR A 55 8.48 -5.45 -13.03
CA TYR A 55 7.39 -6.42 -13.15
C TYR A 55 7.91 -7.81 -13.54
N ARG A 56 7.30 -8.83 -12.92
CA ARG A 56 7.50 -10.24 -13.24
C ARG A 56 6.13 -10.88 -13.53
N ALA A 57 6.05 -11.77 -14.50
CA ALA A 57 4.79 -12.46 -14.83
C ALA A 57 4.13 -13.12 -13.60
N SER A 58 4.95 -13.58 -12.64
CA SER A 58 4.50 -14.15 -11.36
C SER A 58 3.88 -13.13 -10.41
N ASP A 59 3.98 -11.81 -10.65
CA ASP A 59 3.39 -10.80 -9.76
C ASP A 59 1.85 -10.82 -9.80
N ARG A 60 1.27 -11.27 -10.91
CA ARG A 60 -0.19 -11.49 -11.00
C ARG A 60 -0.71 -12.47 -9.95
N GLU A 61 0.09 -13.49 -9.61
CA GLU A 61 -0.25 -14.41 -8.52
C GLU A 61 -0.26 -13.71 -7.17
N LEU A 62 0.70 -12.79 -6.91
CA LEU A 62 0.74 -12.02 -5.66
C LEU A 62 -0.53 -11.17 -5.49
N ALA A 63 -0.96 -10.48 -6.54
CA ALA A 63 -2.22 -9.73 -6.52
C ALA A 63 -3.45 -10.63 -6.30
N THR A 64 -3.49 -11.79 -6.97
CA THR A 64 -4.56 -12.78 -6.79
C THR A 64 -4.55 -13.34 -5.35
N TRP A 65 -3.39 -13.64 -4.79
CA TRP A 65 -3.28 -14.11 -3.40
C TRP A 65 -3.71 -13.03 -2.39
N ALA A 66 -3.46 -11.76 -2.68
CA ALA A 66 -3.92 -10.64 -1.86
C ALA A 66 -5.47 -10.53 -1.85
N ILE A 67 -6.11 -10.65 -3.01
CA ILE A 67 -7.58 -10.71 -3.12
C ILE A 67 -8.12 -11.90 -2.31
N ASN A 68 -7.51 -13.08 -2.50
CA ASN A 68 -7.89 -14.29 -1.77
C ASN A 68 -7.66 -14.18 -0.24
N ALA A 69 -6.64 -13.43 0.20
CA ALA A 69 -6.40 -13.20 1.62
C ALA A 69 -7.57 -12.42 2.25
N TRP A 70 -8.02 -11.34 1.63
CA TRP A 70 -9.20 -10.61 2.07
C TRP A 70 -10.46 -11.47 2.06
N GLN A 71 -10.68 -12.25 1.00
CA GLN A 71 -11.84 -13.16 0.93
C GLN A 71 -11.84 -14.18 2.06
N ARG A 72 -10.71 -14.87 2.29
CA ARG A 72 -10.63 -15.87 3.38
C ARG A 72 -10.86 -15.24 4.75
N SER A 73 -10.32 -14.05 4.98
CA SER A 73 -10.45 -13.35 6.27
C SER A 73 -11.86 -12.80 6.50
N ALA A 74 -12.56 -12.40 5.45
CA ALA A 74 -13.94 -11.94 5.51
C ALA A 74 -14.97 -13.09 5.57
N GLY A 75 -14.57 -14.32 5.23
CA GLY A 75 -15.47 -15.47 5.18
C GLY A 75 -16.66 -15.24 4.22
N ALA A 76 -17.87 -15.43 4.71
CA ALA A 76 -19.08 -15.25 3.92
C ALA A 76 -19.44 -13.78 3.61
N ALA A 77 -18.75 -12.81 4.23
CA ALA A 77 -19.06 -11.38 4.07
C ALA A 77 -18.59 -10.82 2.71
N LEU A 78 -17.51 -11.40 2.13
CA LEU A 78 -16.97 -11.01 0.83
C LEU A 78 -16.72 -12.22 -0.06
N ARG A 79 -17.11 -12.08 -1.33
CA ARG A 79 -16.78 -13.04 -2.37
C ARG A 79 -16.23 -12.28 -3.58
N PHE A 80 -15.16 -12.78 -4.17
CA PHE A 80 -14.59 -12.23 -5.39
C PHE A 80 -14.64 -13.25 -6.52
N GLU A 81 -14.85 -12.79 -7.75
CA GLU A 81 -14.81 -13.63 -8.93
C GLU A 81 -14.04 -12.96 -10.08
N PRO A 82 -13.24 -13.70 -10.85
CA PRO A 82 -12.55 -13.13 -12.00
C PRO A 82 -13.55 -12.63 -13.04
N ALA A 83 -13.25 -11.48 -13.65
CA ALA A 83 -14.06 -10.91 -14.72
C ALA A 83 -13.20 -10.21 -15.78
N PRO A 84 -13.69 -10.01 -17.00
CA PRO A 84 -13.08 -9.12 -17.97
C PRO A 84 -12.95 -7.68 -17.39
N GLU A 85 -11.89 -6.97 -17.75
CA GLU A 85 -11.61 -5.62 -17.27
C GLU A 85 -12.81 -4.69 -17.34
N ALA A 86 -13.54 -4.68 -18.46
CA ALA A 86 -14.68 -3.80 -18.68
C ALA A 86 -15.82 -3.97 -17.65
N ARG A 87 -15.94 -5.16 -17.04
CA ARG A 87 -16.97 -5.47 -16.04
C ARG A 87 -16.47 -5.52 -14.61
N ALA A 88 -15.14 -5.51 -14.43
CA ALA A 88 -14.53 -5.64 -13.10
C ALA A 88 -14.74 -4.35 -12.29
N LEU A 89 -15.27 -4.50 -11.08
CA LEU A 89 -15.39 -3.42 -10.09
C LEU A 89 -14.11 -3.24 -9.26
N LEU A 90 -13.30 -4.27 -9.16
CA LEU A 90 -11.98 -4.22 -8.53
C LEU A 90 -10.93 -4.51 -9.60
N ARG A 91 -10.00 -3.57 -9.82
CA ARG A 91 -8.96 -3.74 -10.84
C ARG A 91 -7.59 -3.52 -10.23
N VAL A 92 -6.64 -4.40 -10.56
CA VAL A 92 -5.24 -4.24 -10.14
C VAL A 92 -4.38 -4.00 -11.38
N TYR A 93 -3.61 -2.92 -11.34
CA TYR A 93 -2.67 -2.49 -12.38
C TYR A 93 -1.26 -2.36 -11.82
N TRP A 94 -0.28 -2.44 -12.71
CA TRP A 94 1.13 -2.27 -12.40
C TRP A 94 1.59 -0.88 -12.84
N ALA A 95 2.17 -0.10 -11.90
CA ALA A 95 2.59 1.27 -12.11
C ALA A 95 4.11 1.37 -12.31
N ASP A 96 4.55 2.38 -13.06
CA ASP A 96 5.96 2.72 -13.21
C ASP A 96 6.44 3.67 -12.09
N PRO A 97 7.78 3.76 -11.83
CA PRO A 97 8.34 4.64 -10.81
C PRO A 97 7.94 6.13 -10.95
N ALA A 98 7.66 6.59 -12.15
CA ALA A 98 7.25 7.96 -12.42
C ALA A 98 5.78 8.27 -12.07
N ASP A 99 4.97 7.24 -11.81
CA ASP A 99 3.52 7.38 -11.65
C ASP A 99 3.08 7.78 -10.22
N GLY A 100 4.02 8.21 -9.34
CA GLY A 100 3.69 8.69 -8.00
C GLY A 100 4.03 7.72 -6.87
N GLN A 101 3.09 7.40 -5.99
CA GLN A 101 3.30 6.58 -4.79
C GLN A 101 3.62 5.11 -5.12
N TYR A 102 4.15 4.37 -4.14
CA TYR A 102 4.48 2.94 -4.30
C TYR A 102 3.24 2.07 -4.50
N GLY A 103 2.15 2.41 -3.84
CA GLY A 103 0.80 1.90 -4.04
C GLY A 103 -0.22 3.02 -4.04
N GLU A 104 -1.32 2.86 -4.77
CA GLU A 104 -2.40 3.85 -4.81
C GLU A 104 -3.71 3.18 -5.20
N MET A 105 -4.79 3.55 -4.51
CA MET A 105 -6.16 3.20 -4.90
C MET A 105 -6.88 4.42 -5.46
N ARG A 106 -7.51 4.29 -6.62
CA ARG A 106 -8.33 5.32 -7.26
C ARG A 106 -9.75 4.80 -7.50
N PRO A 107 -10.80 5.52 -7.07
CA PRO A 107 -12.18 5.15 -7.37
C PRO A 107 -12.49 5.39 -8.85
N PHE A 108 -13.39 4.57 -9.42
CA PHE A 108 -13.95 4.77 -10.76
C PHE A 108 -15.40 4.27 -10.81
N MET A 109 -16.07 4.43 -11.96
CA MET A 109 -17.44 3.96 -12.18
C MET A 109 -17.50 2.93 -13.29
N VAL A 110 -18.35 1.91 -13.13
CA VAL A 110 -18.76 0.96 -14.17
C VAL A 110 -20.28 1.03 -14.26
N GLY A 111 -20.80 1.75 -15.25
CA GLY A 111 -22.20 2.15 -15.23
C GLY A 111 -22.50 2.96 -13.95
N ASP A 112 -23.51 2.54 -13.21
CA ASP A 112 -23.90 3.17 -11.95
C ASP A 112 -23.21 2.57 -10.71
N GLN A 113 -22.34 1.56 -10.90
CA GLN A 113 -21.63 0.89 -9.84
C GLN A 113 -20.28 1.55 -9.57
N ARG A 114 -19.96 1.77 -8.30
CA ARG A 114 -18.66 2.25 -7.88
C ARG A 114 -17.65 1.11 -7.84
N GLY A 115 -16.52 1.29 -8.50
CA GLY A 115 -15.38 0.41 -8.49
C GLY A 115 -14.13 1.08 -7.91
N ALA A 116 -13.07 0.29 -7.77
CA ALA A 116 -11.76 0.74 -7.30
C ALA A 116 -10.64 0.14 -8.16
N ALA A 117 -9.75 1.00 -8.65
CA ALA A 117 -8.53 0.63 -9.34
C ALA A 117 -7.33 0.77 -8.38
N VAL A 118 -6.63 -0.33 -8.20
CA VAL A 118 -5.42 -0.43 -7.37
C VAL A 118 -4.21 -0.41 -8.30
N TYR A 119 -3.29 0.50 -8.07
CA TYR A 119 -2.02 0.62 -8.77
C TYR A 119 -0.89 0.21 -7.84
N VAL A 120 -0.09 -0.75 -8.25
CA VAL A 120 1.03 -1.27 -7.45
C VAL A 120 2.32 -1.15 -8.27
N ARG A 121 3.37 -0.61 -7.65
CA ARG A 121 4.69 -0.52 -8.25
C ARG A 121 5.49 -1.78 -7.91
N PRO A 122 5.84 -2.62 -8.88
CA PRO A 122 6.60 -3.84 -8.62
C PRO A 122 8.10 -3.59 -8.46
N ASP A 123 8.59 -2.40 -8.84
CA ASP A 123 9.97 -1.98 -8.64
C ASP A 123 10.19 -1.47 -7.22
N THR A 124 10.86 -2.27 -6.37
CA THR A 124 11.14 -1.94 -4.98
C THR A 124 12.29 -0.97 -4.78
N THR A 125 13.00 -0.57 -5.83
CA THR A 125 14.17 0.32 -5.73
C THR A 125 13.80 1.73 -5.26
N SER A 126 12.56 2.16 -5.53
CA SER A 126 12.03 3.45 -5.12
C SER A 126 11.73 3.57 -3.62
N LEU A 127 11.73 2.46 -2.88
CA LEU A 127 11.56 2.45 -1.41
C LEU A 127 12.83 2.81 -0.64
N GLY A 128 13.91 3.13 -1.35
CA GLY A 128 15.17 3.56 -0.77
C GLY A 128 16.29 2.54 -0.90
N PRO A 129 17.55 2.98 -0.66
CA PRO A 129 18.73 2.17 -0.96
C PRO A 129 18.84 0.91 -0.09
N ASP A 130 18.37 0.94 1.14
CA ASP A 130 18.43 -0.22 2.04
C ASP A 130 17.48 -1.33 1.59
N ILE A 131 16.24 -1.01 1.27
CA ILE A 131 15.28 -1.96 0.69
C ILE A 131 15.78 -2.47 -0.66
N ALA A 132 16.24 -1.57 -1.53
CA ALA A 132 16.78 -1.94 -2.83
C ALA A 132 17.96 -2.94 -2.73
N ARG A 133 18.82 -2.77 -1.73
CA ARG A 133 19.92 -3.73 -1.47
C ARG A 133 19.38 -5.06 -0.97
N GLN A 134 18.47 -5.06 0.01
CA GLN A 134 17.95 -6.28 0.62
C GLN A 134 17.12 -7.11 -0.36
N THR A 135 16.27 -6.48 -1.17
CA THR A 135 15.43 -7.19 -2.16
C THR A 135 16.24 -7.80 -3.31
N ARG A 136 17.47 -7.31 -3.58
CA ARG A 136 18.40 -7.99 -4.50
C ARG A 136 18.97 -9.27 -3.91
N LEU A 137 19.20 -9.31 -2.60
CA LEU A 137 19.74 -10.47 -1.89
C LEU A 137 18.67 -11.48 -1.48
N ASP A 138 17.44 -11.01 -1.26
CA ASP A 138 16.29 -11.82 -0.87
C ASP A 138 15.10 -11.58 -1.82
N PRO A 139 14.97 -12.37 -2.88
CA PRO A 139 13.82 -12.27 -3.80
C PRO A 139 12.47 -12.48 -3.12
N LEU A 140 12.41 -13.25 -2.03
CA LEU A 140 11.17 -13.47 -1.29
C LEU A 140 10.76 -12.22 -0.50
N LEU A 141 11.72 -11.40 -0.04
CA LEU A 141 11.41 -10.09 0.53
C LEU A 141 10.78 -9.16 -0.53
N ARG A 142 11.32 -9.16 -1.76
CA ARG A 142 10.72 -8.40 -2.87
C ARG A 142 9.27 -8.83 -3.11
N ASP A 143 9.01 -10.12 -3.19
CA ASP A 143 7.66 -10.64 -3.39
C ASP A 143 6.74 -10.33 -2.20
N SER A 144 7.27 -10.34 -0.97
CA SER A 144 6.54 -9.92 0.24
C SER A 144 6.11 -8.46 0.16
N ILE A 145 6.99 -7.56 -0.30
CA ILE A 145 6.70 -6.13 -0.44
C ILE A 145 5.57 -5.93 -1.46
N VAL A 146 5.69 -6.50 -2.64
CA VAL A 146 4.66 -6.38 -3.69
C VAL A 146 3.31 -6.94 -3.22
N TYR A 147 3.34 -8.11 -2.58
CA TYR A 147 2.14 -8.73 -2.01
C TYR A 147 1.47 -7.85 -0.95
N LEU A 148 2.23 -7.38 0.05
CA LEU A 148 1.68 -6.54 1.13
C LEU A 148 1.16 -5.20 0.60
N THR A 149 1.81 -4.64 -0.42
CA THR A 149 1.28 -3.44 -1.10
C THR A 149 -0.06 -3.74 -1.77
N CYS A 150 -0.18 -4.88 -2.46
CA CYS A 150 -1.48 -5.30 -3.00
C CYS A 150 -2.53 -5.43 -1.88
N VAL A 151 -2.20 -6.07 -0.75
CA VAL A 151 -3.13 -6.24 0.38
C VAL A 151 -3.55 -4.88 0.94
N HIS A 152 -2.61 -3.94 1.12
CA HIS A 152 -2.87 -2.59 1.63
C HIS A 152 -3.82 -1.81 0.70
N GLU A 153 -3.49 -1.72 -0.58
CA GLU A 153 -4.31 -0.95 -1.54
C GLU A 153 -5.69 -1.58 -1.77
N LEU A 154 -5.77 -2.91 -1.71
CA LEU A 154 -7.06 -3.61 -1.70
C LEU A 154 -7.87 -3.30 -0.44
N GLY A 155 -7.23 -3.09 0.71
CA GLY A 155 -7.88 -2.61 1.93
C GLY A 155 -8.57 -1.26 1.70
N HIS A 156 -7.90 -0.31 1.03
CA HIS A 156 -8.51 0.96 0.63
C HIS A 156 -9.67 0.76 -0.35
N ALA A 157 -9.52 -0.14 -1.31
CA ALA A 157 -10.58 -0.47 -2.26
C ALA A 157 -11.83 -1.05 -1.56
N LEU A 158 -11.64 -1.74 -0.44
CA LEU A 158 -12.70 -2.27 0.43
C LEU A 158 -13.22 -1.24 1.45
N GLY A 159 -12.70 -0.01 1.48
CA GLY A 159 -13.18 1.07 2.33
C GLY A 159 -12.41 1.27 3.63
N LEU A 160 -11.34 0.52 3.87
CA LEU A 160 -10.51 0.70 5.06
C LEU A 160 -9.67 1.98 4.97
N ARG A 161 -9.44 2.61 6.11
CA ARG A 161 -8.60 3.79 6.26
C ARG A 161 -7.26 3.43 6.89
N HIS A 162 -6.28 4.31 6.73
CA HIS A 162 -5.02 4.20 7.44
C HIS A 162 -5.18 4.13 8.95
N THR A 163 -4.23 3.46 9.61
CA THR A 163 -4.09 3.39 11.05
C THR A 163 -2.67 3.79 11.47
N ASP A 164 -2.48 4.04 12.75
CA ASP A 164 -1.20 4.30 13.40
C ASP A 164 -0.61 3.05 14.09
N ASP A 165 -1.33 1.91 14.06
CA ASP A 165 -0.80 0.66 14.58
C ASP A 165 0.13 -0.02 13.57
N PHE A 166 1.42 -0.12 13.93
CA PHE A 166 2.46 -0.74 13.12
C PHE A 166 2.18 -2.22 12.80
N ALA A 167 1.32 -2.90 13.58
CA ALA A 167 0.93 -4.28 13.32
C ALA A 167 -0.05 -4.42 12.15
N ASP A 168 -0.84 -3.39 11.86
CA ASP A 168 -1.88 -3.41 10.83
C ASP A 168 -1.30 -3.39 9.42
N ILE A 169 -2.06 -4.01 8.49
CA ILE A 169 -1.76 -3.85 7.06
C ILE A 169 -2.06 -2.43 6.59
N MET A 170 -3.03 -1.76 7.21
CA MET A 170 -3.44 -0.38 6.89
C MET A 170 -2.57 0.68 7.58
N TYR A 171 -1.40 0.30 8.15
CA TYR A 171 -0.47 1.23 8.76
C TYR A 171 -0.01 2.32 7.79
N SER A 172 0.01 3.59 8.25
CA SER A 172 0.53 4.71 7.47
C SER A 172 1.95 5.06 7.90
N PHE A 173 2.89 4.99 6.98
CA PHE A 173 4.29 5.33 7.21
C PHE A 173 4.55 6.82 7.53
N GLN A 174 3.52 7.67 7.47
CA GLN A 174 3.62 9.05 7.96
C GLN A 174 3.81 9.14 9.49
N TYR A 175 3.44 8.08 10.24
CA TYR A 175 3.54 8.07 11.70
C TYR A 175 4.91 7.63 12.20
N CYS A 176 5.56 6.74 11.49
CA CYS A 176 6.88 6.21 11.86
C CYS A 176 7.52 5.45 10.67
N CYS A 177 8.65 4.97 10.77
CA CYS A 177 9.76 5.10 9.86
C CYS A 177 10.51 3.82 9.49
N ASP A 178 10.25 2.64 10.01
CA ASP A 178 11.05 1.48 9.63
C ASP A 178 10.36 0.62 8.56
N PHE A 179 10.49 1.06 7.29
CA PHE A 179 10.04 0.30 6.13
C PHE A 179 10.64 -1.10 6.07
N VAL A 180 11.91 -1.23 6.47
CA VAL A 180 12.60 -2.52 6.41
C VAL A 180 11.97 -3.49 7.40
N GLU A 181 11.82 -3.05 8.67
CA GLU A 181 11.22 -3.88 9.71
C GLU A 181 9.75 -4.21 9.41
N TYR A 182 8.99 -3.27 8.88
CA TYR A 182 7.61 -3.49 8.49
C TYR A 182 7.46 -4.68 7.53
N PHE A 183 8.25 -4.73 6.47
CA PHE A 183 8.19 -5.83 5.51
C PHE A 183 8.89 -7.10 6.02
N MET A 184 9.98 -6.95 6.78
CA MET A 184 10.72 -8.08 7.33
C MET A 184 9.93 -8.88 8.35
N ARG A 185 9.03 -8.27 9.15
CA ARG A 185 8.16 -9.01 10.08
C ARG A 185 7.28 -10.05 9.36
N TYR A 186 6.79 -9.71 8.16
CA TYR A 186 6.05 -10.65 7.33
C TYR A 186 6.98 -11.65 6.64
N ARG A 187 8.08 -11.17 6.05
CA ARG A 187 9.06 -12.00 5.38
C ARG A 187 9.59 -13.14 6.28
N ARG A 188 9.79 -12.88 7.56
CA ARG A 188 10.26 -13.90 8.54
C ARG A 188 9.28 -15.04 8.77
N GLN A 189 8.01 -14.88 8.43
CA GLN A 189 6.99 -15.94 8.54
C GLN A 189 7.01 -16.91 7.36
N LEU A 190 7.75 -16.59 6.30
CA LEU A 190 7.75 -17.34 5.04
C LEU A 190 9.03 -18.16 4.90
N LYS A 191 8.87 -19.43 4.50
CA LYS A 191 9.97 -20.34 4.11
C LYS A 191 10.15 -20.34 2.58
N SER A 192 9.07 -20.14 1.84
CA SER A 192 9.02 -20.17 0.38
C SER A 192 8.00 -19.17 -0.16
N ARG A 193 8.07 -18.89 -1.45
CA ARG A 193 7.11 -18.02 -2.14
C ARG A 193 5.65 -18.53 -2.03
N SER A 194 5.46 -19.85 -2.05
CA SER A 194 4.12 -20.45 -1.93
C SER A 194 3.47 -20.21 -0.57
N ASP A 195 4.23 -19.86 0.46
CA ASP A 195 3.69 -19.53 1.78
C ASP A 195 2.88 -18.23 1.75
N ILE A 196 3.20 -17.30 0.84
CA ILE A 196 2.45 -16.05 0.64
C ILE A 196 0.97 -16.33 0.36
N ALA A 197 0.67 -17.42 -0.40
CA ALA A 197 -0.71 -17.80 -0.65
C ALA A 197 -1.51 -18.19 0.61
N ARG A 198 -0.83 -18.56 1.70
CA ARG A 198 -1.45 -19.03 2.96
C ARG A 198 -1.36 -18.02 4.09
N VAL A 199 -0.26 -17.27 4.17
CA VAL A 199 -0.02 -16.27 5.21
C VAL A 199 -0.56 -14.93 4.73
N SER A 200 -1.66 -14.47 5.33
CA SER A 200 -2.38 -13.29 4.84
C SER A 200 -1.64 -11.96 5.10
N GLY A 201 -0.85 -11.87 6.17
CA GLY A 201 -0.26 -10.61 6.61
C GLY A 201 -1.25 -9.63 7.26
N LEU A 202 -2.53 -10.00 7.36
CA LEU A 202 -3.57 -9.20 8.02
C LEU A 202 -3.48 -9.37 9.54
N ALA A 203 -3.63 -8.27 10.27
CA ALA A 203 -3.83 -8.27 11.71
C ALA A 203 -5.32 -8.55 12.05
N SER A 204 -5.61 -8.98 13.28
CA SER A 204 -6.99 -9.17 13.74
C SER A 204 -7.80 -7.89 13.66
N SER A 205 -7.19 -6.75 13.97
CA SER A 205 -7.77 -5.40 13.87
C SER A 205 -8.14 -5.02 12.43
N ASP A 206 -7.37 -5.41 11.42
CA ASP A 206 -7.72 -5.22 10.01
C ASP A 206 -9.00 -5.97 9.65
N ILE A 207 -9.10 -7.23 10.12
CA ILE A 207 -10.25 -8.10 9.87
C ILE A 207 -11.49 -7.57 10.59
N GLU A 208 -11.37 -7.16 11.84
CA GLU A 208 -12.47 -6.59 12.62
C GLU A 208 -13.03 -5.33 11.95
N ARG A 209 -12.16 -4.42 11.49
CA ARG A 209 -12.57 -3.22 10.75
C ARG A 209 -13.25 -3.56 9.43
N LEU A 210 -12.76 -4.57 8.72
CA LEU A 210 -13.40 -5.03 7.48
C LEU A 210 -14.81 -5.57 7.77
N LEU A 211 -14.96 -6.45 8.75
CA LEU A 211 -16.25 -7.05 9.10
C LEU A 211 -17.27 -6.02 9.63
N ALA A 212 -16.81 -4.93 10.22
CA ALA A 212 -17.66 -3.81 10.59
C ALA A 212 -18.25 -3.09 9.36
N LEU A 213 -17.54 -3.05 8.23
CA LEU A 213 -18.03 -2.49 6.96
C LEU A 213 -18.90 -3.48 6.18
N TYR A 214 -18.65 -4.78 6.34
CA TYR A 214 -19.32 -5.88 5.63
C TYR A 214 -19.93 -6.87 6.63
N PRO A 215 -20.96 -6.48 7.38
CA PRO A 215 -21.57 -7.40 8.35
C PRO A 215 -22.13 -8.62 7.62
N ALA A 216 -21.83 -9.81 8.17
CA ALA A 216 -22.35 -11.05 7.61
C ALA A 216 -23.88 -10.97 7.50
N ARG A 217 -24.42 -11.31 6.33
CA ARG A 217 -25.88 -11.39 6.15
C ARG A 217 -26.41 -12.43 7.13
N ARG A 218 -27.34 -12.01 8.01
CA ARG A 218 -28.15 -13.00 8.74
C ARG A 218 -28.90 -13.80 7.70
N ALA A 219 -28.73 -15.12 7.72
CA ALA A 219 -29.58 -16.00 6.93
C ALA A 219 -31.06 -15.70 7.28
N PRO A 220 -31.96 -15.67 6.29
CA PRO A 220 -33.38 -15.46 6.52
C PRO A 220 -33.99 -16.55 7.40
#